data_a0708b343769057ddaa8befc646146ea
#
_entry.id   a0708b343769057ddaa8befc646146ea
#
_cell.length_a   1.000
_cell.length_b   1.000
_cell.length_c   1.000
_cell.angle_alpha   90.00
_cell.angle_beta   90.00
_cell.angle_gamma   90.00
#
_symmetry.space_group_name_H-M   'P 1'
#
loop_
_entity.id
_entity.type
_entity.pdbx_description
1 polymer ?
#
loop_
_entity_poly.entity_id
_entity_poly.type
_entity_poly.pdbx_seq_one_letter_code
_entity_poly.pdbx_strand_id
1 'polypeptide(L)'
;ELESLLDSNNTEVQADTDAEIKMFQNALDFADLRVRDCMVSRVDMEAVDIDETTIESLTGRFVESKYSRIFVWKNSVDNIIGYVNSKSLFTSPQSIEQVLINVDFVAETTPLQDVLTQFIKRKSNIAVVIDEFGGTAGIISLEDVLEQIFGEIEDEHDVEDLVEKQLSDTEYVLSCRLEVEYLNEKYGLNIAESDEYDTLAGYIISRYQELPVAGTQMEFDGLKIKILRTTRSRIELARVECVKK
;
A
#
# COMPACT_ATOMS: atom_id res chain seq x y z
N GLU A 1 1.52 31.87 24.09
CA GLU A 1 1.48 30.48 24.64
C GLU A 1 0.06 29.94 24.83
N LEU A 2 -0.95 30.74 25.27
CA LEU A 2 -2.34 30.25 25.39
C LEU A 2 -3.11 30.26 24.05
N GLU A 3 -2.79 31.20 23.17
CA GLU A 3 -3.37 31.27 21.82
C GLU A 3 -2.85 30.14 20.93
N SER A 4 -1.57 29.76 21.01
CA SER A 4 -1.02 28.62 20.27
C SER A 4 -1.56 27.24 20.71
N LEU A 5 -1.98 27.10 21.97
CA LEU A 5 -2.64 25.89 22.48
C LEU A 5 -4.13 25.80 22.08
N LEU A 6 -4.76 26.94 21.84
CA LEU A 6 -6.15 27.00 21.37
C LEU A 6 -6.24 26.75 19.86
N ASP A 7 -5.26 27.18 19.08
CA ASP A 7 -5.20 26.92 17.63
C ASP A 7 -4.86 25.44 17.33
N SER A 8 -3.93 24.83 18.08
CA SER A 8 -3.64 23.39 17.90
C SER A 8 -4.83 22.50 18.25
N ASN A 9 -5.55 22.78 19.36
CA ASN A 9 -6.75 22.05 19.71
C ASN A 9 -7.90 22.22 18.69
N ASN A 10 -8.02 23.40 18.05
CA ASN A 10 -9.03 23.62 17.01
C ASN A 10 -8.71 22.88 15.71
N THR A 11 -7.44 22.73 15.37
CA THR A 11 -6.99 22.02 14.16
C THR A 11 -7.17 20.51 14.30
N GLU A 12 -6.87 19.94 15.46
CA GLU A 12 -7.09 18.51 15.75
C GLU A 12 -8.59 18.16 15.75
N VAL A 13 -9.45 18.99 16.39
CA VAL A 13 -10.92 18.76 16.40
C VAL A 13 -11.52 18.89 15.00
N GLN A 14 -10.99 19.76 14.13
CA GLN A 14 -11.45 19.87 12.74
C GLN A 14 -11.00 18.67 11.91
N ALA A 15 -9.77 18.20 12.05
CA ALA A 15 -9.26 17.05 11.33
C ALA A 15 -10.02 15.76 11.69
N ASP A 16 -10.33 15.53 12.97
CA ASP A 16 -11.14 14.41 13.42
C ASP A 16 -12.56 14.47 12.85
N THR A 17 -13.19 15.65 12.82
CA THR A 17 -14.54 15.84 12.29
C THR A 17 -14.58 15.58 10.77
N ASP A 18 -13.57 16.01 10.03
CA ASP A 18 -13.47 15.80 8.59
C ASP A 18 -13.23 14.31 8.25
N ALA A 19 -12.43 13.61 9.05
CA ALA A 19 -12.23 12.15 8.93
C ALA A 19 -13.52 11.36 9.20
N GLU A 20 -14.29 11.73 10.24
CA GLU A 20 -15.58 11.12 10.52
C GLU A 20 -16.59 11.34 9.39
N ILE A 21 -16.69 12.56 8.85
CA ILE A 21 -17.58 12.89 7.72
C ILE A 21 -17.18 12.07 6.49
N LYS A 22 -15.90 11.95 6.19
CA LYS A 22 -15.39 11.15 5.08
C LYS A 22 -15.72 9.67 5.24
N MET A 23 -15.57 9.14 6.45
CA MET A 23 -15.95 7.75 6.77
C MET A 23 -17.44 7.50 6.58
N PHE A 24 -18.31 8.45 6.97
CA PHE A 24 -19.76 8.35 6.72
C PHE A 24 -20.07 8.38 5.21
N GLN A 25 -19.42 9.23 4.43
CA GLN A 25 -19.57 9.28 2.98
C GLN A 25 -19.14 7.97 2.34
N ASN A 26 -17.97 7.46 2.69
CA ASN A 26 -17.46 6.18 2.21
C ASN A 26 -18.43 5.02 2.55
N ALA A 27 -18.99 5.00 3.76
CA ALA A 27 -19.96 3.98 4.17
C ALA A 27 -21.27 4.03 3.36
N LEU A 28 -21.68 5.20 2.89
CA LEU A 28 -22.83 5.35 2.00
C LEU A 28 -22.49 4.83 0.59
N ASP A 29 -21.34 5.21 0.06
CA ASP A 29 -20.86 4.81 -1.27
C ASP A 29 -20.54 3.31 -1.32
N PHE A 30 -20.12 2.72 -0.21
CA PHE A 30 -19.81 1.28 -0.08
C PHE A 30 -20.96 0.37 -0.54
N ALA A 31 -22.21 0.82 -0.37
CA ALA A 31 -23.39 0.05 -0.79
C ALA A 31 -23.44 -0.20 -2.30
N ASP A 32 -22.87 0.67 -3.10
CA ASP A 32 -22.89 0.60 -4.56
C ASP A 32 -21.63 -0.07 -5.15
N LEU A 33 -20.58 -0.26 -4.33
CA LEU A 33 -19.32 -0.86 -4.76
C LEU A 33 -19.42 -2.37 -5.00
N ARG A 34 -18.66 -2.83 -5.99
CA ARG A 34 -18.51 -4.24 -6.36
C ARG A 34 -17.07 -4.69 -6.20
N VAL A 35 -16.86 -5.98 -6.16
CA VAL A 35 -15.52 -6.59 -6.03
C VAL A 35 -14.53 -6.03 -7.05
N ARG A 36 -14.92 -5.87 -8.32
CA ARG A 36 -14.06 -5.36 -9.40
C ARG A 36 -13.53 -3.95 -9.16
N ASP A 37 -14.21 -3.16 -8.30
CA ASP A 37 -13.87 -1.75 -8.06
C ASP A 37 -12.71 -1.60 -7.08
N CYS A 38 -12.40 -2.66 -6.27
CA CYS A 38 -11.35 -2.64 -5.26
C CYS A 38 -10.47 -3.89 -5.20
N MET A 39 -10.68 -4.89 -6.08
CA MET A 39 -9.84 -6.08 -6.13
C MET A 39 -8.41 -5.77 -6.59
N VAL A 40 -7.46 -6.57 -6.15
CA VAL A 40 -6.13 -6.64 -6.74
C VAL A 40 -6.22 -7.40 -8.05
N SER A 41 -5.78 -6.76 -9.14
CA SER A 41 -5.85 -7.36 -10.47
C SER A 41 -4.96 -8.61 -10.59
N ARG A 42 -5.34 -9.53 -11.46
CA ARG A 42 -4.57 -10.74 -11.78
C ARG A 42 -3.10 -10.47 -12.14
N VAL A 43 -2.82 -9.36 -12.80
CA VAL A 43 -1.45 -9.00 -13.22
C VAL A 43 -0.55 -8.62 -12.04
N ASP A 44 -1.16 -8.19 -10.93
CA ASP A 44 -0.48 -7.79 -9.70
C ASP A 44 -0.47 -8.91 -8.65
N MET A 45 -1.10 -10.05 -8.96
CA MET A 45 -1.19 -11.19 -8.06
C MET A 45 0.06 -12.07 -8.17
N GLU A 46 0.69 -12.38 -7.02
CA GLU A 46 1.78 -13.34 -6.99
C GLU A 46 1.23 -14.77 -6.90
N ALA A 47 1.55 -15.60 -7.90
CA ALA A 47 1.07 -16.97 -7.99
C ALA A 47 2.12 -17.91 -8.59
N VAL A 48 2.09 -19.18 -8.19
CA VAL A 48 3.03 -20.22 -8.59
C VAL A 48 2.32 -21.48 -9.08
N ASP A 49 2.98 -22.22 -9.98
CA ASP A 49 2.54 -23.55 -10.42
C ASP A 49 2.89 -24.58 -9.35
N ILE A 50 1.90 -25.41 -8.95
CA ILE A 50 2.10 -26.47 -7.97
C ILE A 50 3.03 -27.57 -8.49
N ASP A 51 2.98 -27.86 -9.78
CA ASP A 51 3.72 -28.97 -10.40
C ASP A 51 5.18 -28.58 -10.71
N GLU A 52 5.49 -27.29 -10.86
CA GLU A 52 6.84 -26.79 -11.20
C GLU A 52 7.59 -26.17 -10.03
N THR A 53 6.90 -25.79 -8.94
CA THR A 53 7.48 -25.00 -7.85
C THR A 53 7.91 -25.88 -6.69
N THR A 54 9.18 -25.77 -6.27
CA THR A 54 9.70 -26.42 -5.06
C THR A 54 9.52 -25.51 -3.83
N ILE A 55 9.58 -26.10 -2.63
CA ILE A 55 9.54 -25.33 -1.36
C ILE A 55 10.67 -24.31 -1.28
N GLU A 56 11.85 -24.64 -1.79
CA GLU A 56 12.99 -23.73 -1.82
C GLU A 56 12.73 -22.51 -2.74
N SER A 57 12.22 -22.76 -3.95
CA SER A 57 11.83 -21.69 -4.89
C SER A 57 10.71 -20.82 -4.33
N LEU A 58 9.69 -21.42 -3.71
CA LEU A 58 8.60 -20.71 -3.06
C LEU A 58 9.11 -19.82 -1.91
N THR A 59 10.06 -20.32 -1.11
CA THR A 59 10.69 -19.53 -0.04
C THR A 59 11.43 -18.33 -0.61
N GLY A 60 12.18 -18.51 -1.70
CA GLY A 60 12.85 -17.39 -2.40
C GLY A 60 11.85 -16.32 -2.85
N ARG A 61 10.71 -16.72 -3.44
CA ARG A 61 9.66 -15.79 -3.86
C ARG A 61 9.05 -15.00 -2.71
N PHE A 62 8.82 -15.61 -1.54
CA PHE A 62 8.36 -14.89 -0.35
C PHE A 62 9.36 -13.82 0.11
N VAL A 63 10.66 -14.12 0.03
CA VAL A 63 11.71 -13.15 0.40
C VAL A 63 11.79 -11.99 -0.59
N GLU A 64 11.65 -12.26 -1.89
CA GLU A 64 11.72 -11.25 -2.95
C GLU A 64 10.47 -10.39 -3.00
N SER A 65 9.28 -11.00 -2.99
CA SER A 65 8.00 -10.29 -3.11
C SER A 65 7.58 -9.58 -1.83
N LYS A 66 8.06 -10.05 -0.67
CA LYS A 66 7.63 -9.60 0.69
C LYS A 66 6.14 -9.80 0.97
N TYR A 67 5.41 -10.53 0.15
CA TYR A 67 4.02 -10.85 0.40
C TYR A 67 3.86 -11.85 1.54
N SER A 68 2.73 -11.79 2.24
CA SER A 68 2.38 -12.76 3.29
C SER A 68 1.77 -14.03 2.74
N ARG A 69 1.23 -13.98 1.51
CA ARG A 69 0.54 -15.07 0.83
C ARG A 69 0.96 -15.11 -0.64
N ILE A 70 1.18 -16.32 -1.15
CA ILE A 70 1.41 -16.59 -2.57
C ILE A 70 0.36 -17.60 -3.01
N PHE A 71 -0.35 -17.31 -4.10
CA PHE A 71 -1.38 -18.20 -4.63
C PHE A 71 -0.77 -19.36 -5.39
N VAL A 72 -1.52 -20.45 -5.45
CA VAL A 72 -1.07 -21.69 -6.11
C VAL A 72 -2.10 -22.08 -7.14
N TRP A 73 -1.65 -22.26 -8.38
CA TRP A 73 -2.49 -22.71 -9.48
C TRP A 73 -2.03 -24.07 -10.00
N LYS A 74 -2.91 -24.74 -10.75
CA LYS A 74 -2.63 -26.04 -11.39
C LYS A 74 -3.13 -26.02 -12.82
N ASN A 75 -2.30 -26.44 -13.76
CA ASN A 75 -2.52 -26.49 -15.21
C ASN A 75 -2.65 -25.12 -15.89
N SER A 76 -3.29 -24.15 -15.27
CA SER A 76 -3.48 -22.79 -15.77
C SER A 76 -3.59 -21.80 -14.61
N VAL A 77 -3.12 -20.57 -14.80
CA VAL A 77 -3.27 -19.46 -13.85
C VAL A 77 -4.75 -19.13 -13.57
N ASP A 78 -5.66 -19.55 -14.47
CA ASP A 78 -7.10 -19.44 -14.25
C ASP A 78 -7.65 -20.48 -13.25
N ASN A 79 -6.87 -21.48 -12.92
CA ASN A 79 -7.26 -22.54 -11.99
C ASN A 79 -6.48 -22.44 -10.68
N ILE A 80 -6.77 -21.43 -9.89
CA ILE A 80 -6.22 -21.28 -8.55
C ILE A 80 -6.82 -22.36 -7.64
N ILE A 81 -5.94 -23.13 -6.99
CA ILE A 81 -6.34 -24.23 -6.08
C ILE A 81 -6.23 -23.86 -4.61
N GLY A 82 -5.57 -22.73 -4.29
CA GLY A 82 -5.38 -22.27 -2.93
C GLY A 82 -4.25 -21.26 -2.83
N TYR A 83 -3.76 -21.07 -1.62
CA TYR A 83 -2.60 -20.22 -1.36
C TYR A 83 -1.72 -20.83 -0.26
N VAL A 84 -0.46 -20.39 -0.18
CA VAL A 84 0.46 -20.68 0.92
C VAL A 84 0.70 -19.40 1.71
N ASN A 85 0.73 -19.52 3.03
CA ASN A 85 1.11 -18.42 3.92
C ASN A 85 2.61 -18.54 4.24
N SER A 86 3.35 -17.43 4.22
CA SER A 86 4.78 -17.39 4.55
C SER A 86 5.11 -18.04 5.90
N LYS A 87 4.23 -17.88 6.90
CA LYS A 87 4.38 -18.50 8.22
C LYS A 87 4.34 -20.02 8.20
N SER A 88 3.65 -20.62 7.21
CA SER A 88 3.56 -22.09 7.09
C SER A 88 4.90 -22.73 6.74
N LEU A 89 5.82 -21.98 6.12
CA LEU A 89 7.15 -22.48 5.77
C LEU A 89 8.05 -22.76 6.99
N PHE A 90 7.77 -22.12 8.13
CA PHE A 90 8.50 -22.39 9.37
C PHE A 90 8.27 -23.80 9.93
N THR A 91 7.26 -24.50 9.43
CA THR A 91 7.01 -25.92 9.78
C THR A 91 7.91 -26.90 9.02
N SER A 92 8.80 -26.40 8.14
CA SER A 92 9.68 -27.20 7.29
C SER A 92 8.93 -28.23 6.43
N PRO A 93 7.92 -27.81 5.64
CA PRO A 93 7.13 -28.72 4.82
C PRO A 93 8.01 -29.37 3.74
N GLN A 94 7.64 -30.59 3.34
CA GLN A 94 8.34 -31.32 2.27
C GLN A 94 7.74 -31.05 0.88
N SER A 95 6.50 -30.56 0.83
CA SER A 95 5.82 -30.20 -0.42
C SER A 95 4.80 -29.08 -0.20
N ILE A 96 4.39 -28.41 -1.29
CA ILE A 96 3.42 -27.32 -1.25
C ILE A 96 2.06 -27.81 -0.76
N GLU A 97 1.65 -29.01 -1.12
CA GLU A 97 0.36 -29.61 -0.73
C GLU A 97 0.19 -29.70 0.79
N GLN A 98 1.28 -29.88 1.54
CA GLN A 98 1.22 -29.97 3.00
C GLN A 98 0.85 -28.65 3.68
N VAL A 99 1.09 -27.53 3.00
CA VAL A 99 0.87 -26.16 3.51
C VAL A 99 -0.13 -25.37 2.69
N LEU A 100 -0.73 -26.01 1.68
CA LEU A 100 -1.76 -25.43 0.83
C LEU A 100 -3.03 -25.17 1.64
N ILE A 101 -3.51 -23.94 1.60
CA ILE A 101 -4.75 -23.52 2.24
C ILE A 101 -5.78 -23.29 1.15
N ASN A 102 -6.97 -23.87 1.30
CA ASN A 102 -8.07 -23.64 0.39
C ASN A 102 -8.48 -22.17 0.40
N VAL A 103 -8.91 -21.66 -0.75
CA VAL A 103 -9.37 -20.29 -0.91
C VAL A 103 -10.83 -20.28 -1.37
N ASP A 104 -11.58 -19.26 -0.93
CA ASP A 104 -12.94 -19.00 -1.39
C ASP A 104 -12.91 -18.29 -2.76
N PHE A 105 -14.01 -18.40 -3.51
CA PHE A 105 -14.19 -17.74 -4.81
C PHE A 105 -15.38 -16.81 -4.76
N VAL A 106 -15.25 -15.65 -5.39
CA VAL A 106 -16.31 -14.64 -5.54
C VAL A 106 -16.32 -14.11 -6.96
N ALA A 107 -17.50 -13.75 -7.50
CA ALA A 107 -17.57 -13.14 -8.81
C ALA A 107 -17.18 -11.64 -8.72
N GLU A 108 -16.55 -11.11 -9.75
CA GLU A 108 -16.16 -9.68 -9.81
C GLU A 108 -17.35 -8.71 -9.73
N THR A 109 -18.56 -9.18 -10.08
CA THR A 109 -19.80 -8.40 -10.03
C THR A 109 -20.48 -8.44 -8.66
N THR A 110 -19.97 -9.23 -7.70
CA THR A 110 -20.55 -9.37 -6.36
C THR A 110 -20.50 -8.03 -5.60
N PRO A 111 -21.58 -7.60 -4.94
CA PRO A 111 -21.55 -6.44 -4.05
C PRO A 111 -20.55 -6.64 -2.91
N LEU A 112 -19.80 -5.58 -2.55
CA LEU A 112 -18.80 -5.68 -1.46
C LEU A 112 -19.41 -6.03 -0.11
N GLN A 113 -20.63 -5.60 0.17
CA GLN A 113 -21.37 -5.96 1.41
C GLN A 113 -21.55 -7.48 1.53
N ASP A 114 -21.81 -8.17 0.41
CA ASP A 114 -21.99 -9.62 0.41
C ASP A 114 -20.67 -10.32 0.69
N VAL A 115 -19.58 -9.83 0.11
CA VAL A 115 -18.22 -10.35 0.35
C VAL A 115 -17.81 -10.14 1.81
N LEU A 116 -18.03 -8.96 2.37
CA LEU A 116 -17.77 -8.69 3.79
C LEU A 116 -18.54 -9.66 4.69
N THR A 117 -19.83 -9.86 4.39
CA THR A 117 -20.67 -10.81 5.12
C THR A 117 -20.15 -12.25 4.99
N GLN A 118 -19.68 -12.64 3.82
CA GLN A 118 -19.08 -13.96 3.56
C GLN A 118 -17.80 -14.14 4.37
N PHE A 119 -16.88 -13.16 4.37
CA PHE A 119 -15.64 -13.20 5.14
C PHE A 119 -15.90 -13.38 6.63
N ILE A 120 -16.84 -12.59 7.19
CA ILE A 120 -17.22 -12.69 8.61
C ILE A 120 -17.79 -14.07 8.93
N LYS A 121 -18.73 -14.59 8.11
CA LYS A 121 -19.39 -15.87 8.36
C LYS A 121 -18.44 -17.06 8.23
N ARG A 122 -17.53 -17.03 7.25
CA ARG A 122 -16.61 -18.15 6.97
C ARG A 122 -15.30 -18.03 7.76
N LYS A 123 -15.08 -16.88 8.43
CA LYS A 123 -13.81 -16.55 9.10
C LYS A 123 -12.63 -16.62 8.13
N SER A 124 -12.87 -16.29 6.87
CA SER A 124 -11.85 -16.13 5.84
C SER A 124 -11.55 -14.64 5.69
N ASN A 125 -10.38 -14.33 5.17
CA ASN A 125 -9.94 -12.94 4.96
C ASN A 125 -9.37 -12.72 3.57
N ILE A 126 -9.55 -13.67 2.65
CA ILE A 126 -9.12 -13.56 1.26
C ILE A 126 -9.97 -14.45 0.36
N ALA A 127 -10.23 -14.01 -0.85
CA ALA A 127 -10.91 -14.77 -1.89
C ALA A 127 -10.27 -14.52 -3.26
N VAL A 128 -10.38 -15.50 -4.14
CA VAL A 128 -10.07 -15.36 -5.57
C VAL A 128 -11.28 -14.79 -6.28
N VAL A 129 -11.05 -13.81 -7.12
CA VAL A 129 -12.09 -13.19 -7.93
C VAL A 129 -12.13 -13.84 -9.30
N ILE A 130 -13.33 -14.24 -9.72
CA ILE A 130 -13.57 -14.86 -11.02
C ILE A 130 -14.38 -13.93 -11.93
N ASP A 131 -14.01 -13.91 -13.20
CA ASP A 131 -14.70 -13.20 -14.27
C ASP A 131 -15.94 -13.96 -14.80
N GLU A 132 -16.66 -13.37 -15.74
CA GLU A 132 -17.85 -13.97 -16.36
C GLU A 132 -17.56 -15.21 -17.23
N PHE A 133 -16.29 -15.47 -17.57
CA PHE A 133 -15.82 -16.64 -18.33
C PHE A 133 -15.31 -17.75 -17.44
N GLY A 134 -15.27 -17.53 -16.12
CA GLY A 134 -14.74 -18.46 -15.13
C GLY A 134 -13.22 -18.42 -14.98
N GLY A 135 -12.56 -17.42 -15.56
CA GLY A 135 -11.13 -17.15 -15.39
C GLY A 135 -10.84 -16.39 -14.09
N THR A 136 -9.58 -16.39 -13.66
CA THR A 136 -9.12 -15.60 -12.53
C THR A 136 -8.98 -14.13 -12.94
N ALA A 137 -9.84 -13.26 -12.39
CA ALA A 137 -9.78 -11.81 -12.57
C ALA A 137 -8.78 -11.14 -11.60
N GLY A 138 -8.63 -11.71 -10.39
CA GLY A 138 -7.76 -11.18 -9.36
C GLY A 138 -8.02 -11.80 -7.99
N ILE A 139 -7.74 -11.04 -6.96
CA ILE A 139 -7.99 -11.42 -5.56
C ILE A 139 -8.60 -10.25 -4.80
N ILE A 140 -9.29 -10.54 -3.72
CA ILE A 140 -9.80 -9.53 -2.79
C ILE A 140 -9.56 -9.99 -1.35
N SER A 141 -9.05 -9.11 -0.52
CA SER A 141 -8.86 -9.36 0.90
C SER A 141 -9.90 -8.64 1.76
N LEU A 142 -10.01 -9.01 3.02
CA LEU A 142 -10.84 -8.30 3.99
C LEU A 142 -10.32 -6.88 4.21
N GLU A 143 -9.01 -6.72 4.17
CA GLU A 143 -8.32 -5.45 4.26
C GLU A 143 -8.77 -4.50 3.13
N ASP A 144 -8.77 -4.97 1.87
CA ASP A 144 -9.23 -4.18 0.70
C ASP A 144 -10.70 -3.74 0.86
N VAL A 145 -11.55 -4.62 1.42
CA VAL A 145 -12.98 -4.31 1.66
C VAL A 145 -13.15 -3.27 2.77
N LEU A 146 -12.39 -3.38 3.85
CA LEU A 146 -12.46 -2.45 4.98
C LEU A 146 -11.89 -1.07 4.62
N GLU A 147 -10.87 -1.03 3.77
CA GLU A 147 -10.29 0.21 3.25
C GLU A 147 -11.33 1.07 2.51
N GLN A 148 -12.32 0.45 1.84
CA GLN A 148 -13.39 1.20 1.17
C GLN A 148 -14.34 1.90 2.15
N ILE A 149 -14.43 1.42 3.39
CA ILE A 149 -15.28 2.03 4.43
C ILE A 149 -14.48 3.07 5.22
N PHE A 150 -13.32 2.69 5.70
CA PHE A 150 -12.54 3.50 6.64
C PHE A 150 -11.57 4.46 5.93
N GLY A 151 -11.34 4.28 4.62
CA GLY A 151 -10.21 4.90 3.92
C GLY A 151 -8.91 4.18 4.28
N GLU A 152 -7.78 4.75 3.91
CA GLU A 152 -6.50 4.29 4.45
C GLU A 152 -6.58 4.46 5.98
N ILE A 153 -6.60 3.33 6.72
CA ILE A 153 -6.54 3.36 8.18
C ILE A 153 -5.13 3.82 8.52
N GLU A 154 -4.97 5.10 8.76
CA GLU A 154 -3.79 5.58 9.46
C GLU A 154 -3.91 5.04 10.89
N ASP A 155 -3.04 4.10 11.27
CA ASP A 155 -2.95 3.63 12.65
C ASP A 155 -2.58 4.85 13.52
N GLU A 156 -3.35 5.14 14.58
CA GLU A 156 -3.04 6.20 15.55
C GLU A 156 -1.65 6.01 16.19
N HIS A 157 -1.05 4.83 15.97
CA HIS A 157 0.33 4.49 16.30
C HIS A 157 1.29 4.52 15.10
N ASP A 158 0.81 4.77 13.87
CA ASP A 158 1.62 5.23 12.75
C ASP A 158 1.96 6.74 12.85
N VAL A 159 2.26 7.19 14.06
CA VAL A 159 3.33 8.13 14.25
C VAL A 159 4.60 7.34 13.88
N GLU A 160 4.69 6.91 12.61
CA GLU A 160 5.98 6.61 12.03
C GLU A 160 6.80 7.84 12.35
N ASP A 161 7.79 7.67 13.23
CA ASP A 161 8.80 8.68 13.48
C ASP A 161 9.19 9.19 12.09
N LEU A 162 8.80 10.42 11.78
CA LEU A 162 9.08 11.04 10.48
C LEU A 162 10.57 10.83 10.26
N VAL A 163 10.92 9.94 9.35
CA VAL A 163 12.32 9.54 9.16
C VAL A 163 13.06 10.76 8.66
N GLU A 164 13.89 11.30 9.54
CA GLU A 164 14.79 12.40 9.26
C GLU A 164 16.20 11.96 9.61
N LYS A 165 16.92 11.43 8.65
CA LYS A 165 18.28 10.95 8.85
C LYS A 165 19.25 11.67 7.94
N GLN A 166 20.15 12.44 8.52
CA GLN A 166 21.27 13.02 7.82
C GLN A 166 22.35 11.94 7.61
N LEU A 167 22.74 11.68 6.36
CA LEU A 167 23.79 10.73 5.99
C LEU A 167 25.16 11.43 5.83
N SER A 168 25.12 12.66 5.33
CA SER A 168 26.30 13.54 5.19
C SER A 168 25.87 15.00 5.26
N ASP A 169 26.80 15.95 5.09
CA ASP A 169 26.51 17.39 5.07
C ASP A 169 25.55 17.81 3.94
N THR A 170 25.39 16.97 2.92
CA THR A 170 24.57 17.28 1.74
C THR A 170 23.56 16.20 1.42
N GLU A 171 23.47 15.13 2.22
CA GLU A 171 22.66 13.97 1.90
C GLU A 171 21.78 13.53 3.06
N TYR A 172 20.49 13.37 2.79
CA TYR A 172 19.46 13.10 3.77
C TYR A 172 18.56 11.95 3.32
N VAL A 173 18.05 11.17 4.28
CA VAL A 173 16.91 10.26 4.10
C VAL A 173 15.73 10.87 4.84
N LEU A 174 14.70 11.24 4.11
CA LEU A 174 13.59 12.04 4.59
C LEU A 174 12.26 11.37 4.30
N SER A 175 11.35 11.43 5.28
CA SER A 175 9.94 11.15 5.04
C SER A 175 9.38 12.16 4.04
N CYS A 176 8.67 11.68 3.02
CA CYS A 176 8.09 12.55 2.01
C CYS A 176 6.83 13.29 2.49
N ARG A 177 6.37 13.02 3.71
CA ARG A 177 5.30 13.76 4.41
C ARG A 177 5.80 15.07 5.05
N LEU A 178 7.12 15.27 5.15
CA LEU A 178 7.70 16.50 5.69
C LEU A 178 7.37 17.70 4.81
N GLU A 179 7.01 18.80 5.45
CA GLU A 179 6.69 20.06 4.78
C GLU A 179 7.92 20.69 4.15
N VAL A 180 7.74 21.28 2.97
CA VAL A 180 8.80 21.95 2.21
C VAL A 180 9.39 23.11 3.01
N GLU A 181 8.55 23.92 3.67
CA GLU A 181 8.98 25.03 4.52
C GLU A 181 9.92 24.54 5.63
N TYR A 182 9.51 23.50 6.36
CA TYR A 182 10.33 22.88 7.41
C TYR A 182 11.68 22.37 6.88
N LEU A 183 11.66 21.70 5.72
CA LEU A 183 12.87 21.16 5.09
C LEU A 183 13.83 22.27 4.63
N ASN A 184 13.29 23.38 4.15
CA ASN A 184 14.08 24.56 3.78
C ASN A 184 14.71 25.21 5.00
N GLU A 185 13.95 25.41 6.08
CA GLU A 185 14.46 26.01 7.31
C GLU A 185 15.53 25.16 7.99
N LYS A 186 15.28 23.85 8.10
CA LYS A 186 16.14 22.95 8.87
C LYS A 186 17.38 22.49 8.10
N TYR A 187 17.23 22.17 6.80
CA TYR A 187 18.28 21.57 5.99
C TYR A 187 18.78 22.44 4.85
N GLY A 188 18.14 23.59 4.60
CA GLY A 188 18.51 24.52 3.54
C GLY A 188 18.40 23.92 2.14
N LEU A 189 17.37 23.10 1.89
CA LEU A 189 17.20 22.40 0.61
C LEU A 189 16.85 23.36 -0.53
N ASN A 190 16.38 24.57 -0.23
CA ASN A 190 15.97 25.60 -1.19
C ASN A 190 14.93 25.12 -2.21
N ILE A 191 14.00 24.28 -1.78
CA ILE A 191 12.85 23.86 -2.60
C ILE A 191 11.94 25.09 -2.76
N ALA A 192 11.52 25.39 -3.98
CA ALA A 192 10.60 26.49 -4.23
C ALA A 192 9.25 26.21 -3.54
N GLU A 193 8.73 27.20 -2.81
CA GLU A 193 7.37 27.14 -2.27
C GLU A 193 6.35 27.34 -3.40
N SER A 194 5.20 26.66 -3.31
CA SER A 194 4.16 26.71 -4.34
C SER A 194 2.81 26.41 -3.72
N ASP A 195 1.75 27.06 -4.20
CA ASP A 195 0.37 26.74 -3.83
C ASP A 195 -0.09 25.35 -4.34
N GLU A 196 0.73 24.65 -5.11
CA GLU A 196 0.42 23.31 -5.65
C GLU A 196 0.86 22.18 -4.73
N TYR A 197 1.75 22.44 -3.76
CA TYR A 197 2.27 21.42 -2.85
C TYR A 197 2.83 22.02 -1.56
N ASP A 198 2.58 21.35 -0.45
CA ASP A 198 3.12 21.70 0.87
C ASP A 198 4.22 20.73 1.32
N THR A 199 4.23 19.49 0.80
CA THR A 199 5.11 18.41 1.26
C THR A 199 6.18 18.05 0.23
N LEU A 200 7.23 17.35 0.68
CA LEU A 200 8.26 16.79 -0.21
C LEU A 200 7.67 15.84 -1.26
N ALA A 201 6.64 15.04 -0.89
CA ALA A 201 5.94 14.18 -1.85
C ALA A 201 5.25 15.01 -2.92
N GLY A 202 4.53 16.05 -2.54
CA GLY A 202 3.86 16.96 -3.46
C GLY A 202 4.84 17.64 -4.42
N TYR A 203 5.97 18.14 -3.90
CA TYR A 203 7.04 18.69 -4.74
C TYR A 203 7.57 17.69 -5.77
N ILE A 204 7.86 16.44 -5.34
CA ILE A 204 8.35 15.39 -6.24
C ILE A 204 7.32 15.10 -7.33
N ILE A 205 6.04 14.93 -6.98
CA ILE A 205 4.97 14.63 -7.94
C ILE A 205 4.76 15.79 -8.90
N SER A 206 4.76 17.04 -8.42
CA SER A 206 4.61 18.23 -9.27
C SER A 206 5.70 18.34 -10.33
N ARG A 207 6.95 17.94 -10.02
CA ARG A 207 8.09 17.95 -10.95
C ARG A 207 8.16 16.73 -11.86
N TYR A 208 7.86 15.55 -11.33
CA TYR A 208 7.94 14.29 -12.07
C TYR A 208 6.67 14.00 -12.90
N GLN A 209 5.54 14.62 -12.51
CA GLN A 209 4.21 14.52 -13.17
C GLN A 209 3.54 13.14 -13.10
N GLU A 210 4.12 12.20 -12.38
CA GLU A 210 3.60 10.86 -12.15
C GLU A 210 3.97 10.42 -10.73
N LEU A 211 3.35 9.33 -10.22
CA LEU A 211 3.76 8.70 -8.98
C LEU A 211 4.99 7.81 -9.26
N PRO A 212 6.21 8.18 -8.83
CA PRO A 212 7.39 7.40 -9.12
C PRO A 212 7.42 6.10 -8.30
N VAL A 213 7.94 5.03 -8.88
CA VAL A 213 8.14 3.76 -8.17
C VAL A 213 9.43 3.77 -7.33
N ALA A 214 9.51 2.87 -6.35
CA ALA A 214 10.71 2.71 -5.55
C ALA A 214 11.94 2.39 -6.45
N GLY A 215 13.06 3.04 -6.16
CA GLY A 215 14.29 2.95 -6.96
C GLY A 215 14.44 4.03 -8.03
N THR A 216 13.37 4.76 -8.39
CA THR A 216 13.43 5.88 -9.34
C THR A 216 14.41 6.95 -8.84
N GLN A 217 15.23 7.46 -9.75
CA GLN A 217 16.17 8.56 -9.49
C GLN A 217 15.84 9.73 -10.41
N MET A 218 15.91 10.93 -9.87
CA MET A 218 15.62 12.17 -10.57
C MET A 218 16.49 13.31 -10.06
N GLU A 219 16.63 14.36 -10.86
CA GLU A 219 17.40 15.56 -10.49
C GLU A 219 16.62 16.79 -10.91
N PHE A 220 16.24 17.62 -9.92
CA PHE A 220 15.53 18.88 -10.10
C PHE A 220 16.09 19.95 -9.17
N ASP A 221 16.13 21.19 -9.64
CA ASP A 221 16.43 22.37 -8.85
C ASP A 221 17.73 22.27 -8.00
N GLY A 222 18.71 21.45 -8.45
CA GLY A 222 19.97 21.20 -7.73
C GLY A 222 19.85 20.14 -6.64
N LEU A 223 18.75 19.39 -6.59
CA LEU A 223 18.55 18.24 -5.73
C LEU A 223 18.55 16.94 -6.54
N LYS A 224 19.32 15.97 -6.12
CA LYS A 224 19.23 14.59 -6.56
C LYS A 224 18.32 13.83 -5.61
N ILE A 225 17.26 13.25 -6.14
CA ILE A 225 16.25 12.53 -5.35
C ILE A 225 16.20 11.09 -5.80
N LYS A 226 16.31 10.15 -4.86
CA LYS A 226 16.09 8.73 -5.07
C LYS A 226 14.93 8.26 -4.21
N ILE A 227 13.90 7.72 -4.83
CA ILE A 227 12.77 7.16 -4.12
C ILE A 227 13.17 5.84 -3.47
N LEU A 228 13.01 5.74 -2.16
CA LEU A 228 13.37 4.54 -1.38
C LEU A 228 12.15 3.67 -1.11
N ARG A 229 10.98 4.28 -0.82
CA ARG A 229 9.74 3.56 -0.51
C ARG A 229 8.55 4.32 -1.04
N THR A 230 7.61 3.58 -1.64
CA THR A 230 6.30 4.06 -2.08
C THR A 230 5.23 3.06 -1.69
N THR A 231 4.00 3.54 -1.49
CA THR A 231 2.78 2.73 -1.49
C THR A 231 2.09 2.81 -2.84
N ARG A 232 0.90 2.23 -2.97
CA ARG A 232 0.10 2.33 -4.20
C ARG A 232 -0.33 3.77 -4.54
N SER A 233 -0.45 4.62 -3.53
CA SER A 233 -1.02 5.98 -3.66
C SER A 233 -0.05 7.10 -3.32
N ARG A 234 1.09 6.83 -2.65
CA ARG A 234 1.99 7.89 -2.16
C ARG A 234 3.46 7.51 -2.10
N ILE A 235 4.31 8.53 -2.09
CA ILE A 235 5.74 8.41 -1.83
C ILE A 235 5.95 8.55 -0.32
N GLU A 236 6.59 7.55 0.31
CA GLU A 236 6.82 7.56 1.76
C GLU A 236 8.21 8.03 2.16
N LEU A 237 9.22 7.57 1.45
CA LEU A 237 10.61 7.82 1.83
C LEU A 237 11.47 8.10 0.61
N ALA A 238 12.25 9.17 0.69
CA ALA A 238 13.22 9.55 -0.34
C ALA A 238 14.59 9.85 0.25
N ARG A 239 15.61 9.60 -0.54
CA ARG A 239 16.97 10.07 -0.31
C ARG A 239 17.18 11.31 -1.15
N VAL A 240 17.56 12.40 -0.50
CA VAL A 240 17.76 13.70 -1.12
C VAL A 240 19.21 14.12 -0.94
N GLU A 241 19.88 14.47 -2.03
CA GLU A 241 21.25 14.94 -2.05
C GLU A 241 21.29 16.33 -2.69
N CYS A 242 21.85 17.32 -1.96
CA CYS A 242 22.09 18.65 -2.50
C CYS A 242 23.31 18.62 -3.41
N VAL A 243 23.12 18.89 -4.70
CA VAL A 243 24.23 19.01 -5.67
C VAL A 243 24.83 20.40 -5.51
N LYS A 244 25.98 20.49 -4.84
CA LYS A 244 26.73 21.76 -4.79
C LYS A 244 27.13 22.18 -6.21
N LYS A 245 26.71 23.39 -6.60
CA LYS A 245 27.27 24.04 -7.79
C LYS A 245 28.71 24.43 -7.58
#